data_4537f6dba3f2dd65c3f87c243ff0e6fc
#
_entry.id   4537f6dba3f2dd65c3f87c243ff0e6fc
#
_cell.length_a   1.000
_cell.length_b   1.000
_cell.length_c   1.000
_cell.angle_alpha   90.00
_cell.angle_beta   90.00
_cell.angle_gamma   90.00
#
_symmetry.space_group_name_H-M   'P 1'
#
loop_
_entity.id
_entity.type
_entity.pdbx_description
1 polymer ?
#
loop_
_entity_poly.entity_id
_entity_poly.type
_entity_poly.pdbx_seq_one_letter_code
_entity_poly.pdbx_strand_id
1 'polypeptide(L)'
;MGWKSEPIPTMGEWGPASLVFEDVRVPAGNILGEVGKGFDLAMAWIRQGRYLIPARAIGSAERLLQMAIDYAKIRQSMGHPIADYQAIQWQIADSQVEIEGAKWLTLYAAWRVQQGLDARHASSIAKLNGAVMANQVVDRVMQIHGGMGYTKELPVERWYRELRLLRIYEGTDEIQRRTIARNLLKGHARLGGIGE
;
A
#
# COMPACT_ATOMS: atom_id res chain seq x y z
N MET A 1 37.31 -10.14 3.53
CA MET A 1 36.34 -11.11 2.99
C MET A 1 35.10 -11.06 3.85
N GLY A 2 34.00 -10.77 3.23
CA GLY A 2 32.77 -10.56 3.97
C GLY A 2 31.69 -9.98 3.11
N TRP A 3 30.74 -9.36 3.76
CA TRP A 3 29.68 -8.63 3.09
C TRP A 3 29.76 -7.14 3.44
N LYS A 4 29.31 -6.29 2.52
CA LYS A 4 29.17 -4.84 2.72
C LYS A 4 27.73 -4.44 2.48
N SER A 5 27.27 -3.44 3.22
CA SER A 5 25.95 -2.85 3.06
C SER A 5 26.10 -1.34 2.95
N GLU A 6 25.53 -0.77 1.90
CA GLU A 6 25.52 0.68 1.66
C GLU A 6 24.06 1.13 1.54
N PRO A 7 23.58 2.03 2.43
CA PRO A 7 22.22 2.56 2.35
C PRO A 7 22.00 3.28 1.03
N ILE A 8 20.84 3.07 0.40
CA ILE A 8 20.40 3.79 -0.78
C ILE A 8 19.47 4.91 -0.29
N PRO A 9 19.85 6.20 -0.43
CA PRO A 9 18.98 7.30 -0.04
C PRO A 9 17.65 7.27 -0.80
N THR A 10 16.55 7.47 -0.08
CA THR A 10 15.20 7.50 -0.63
C THR A 10 14.44 8.73 -0.15
N MET A 11 13.29 9.02 -0.72
CA MET A 11 12.40 10.08 -0.22
C MET A 11 11.74 9.73 1.12
N GLY A 12 11.66 8.43 1.47
CA GLY A 12 11.17 7.97 2.76
C GLY A 12 12.26 7.99 3.83
N GLU A 13 11.88 7.77 5.08
CA GLU A 13 12.84 7.66 6.20
C GLU A 13 13.58 6.31 6.19
N TRP A 14 12.94 5.28 5.67
CA TRP A 14 13.47 3.93 5.54
C TRP A 14 13.76 3.62 4.08
N GLY A 15 14.94 3.16 3.79
CA GLY A 15 15.39 2.84 2.44
C GLY A 15 16.02 1.46 2.35
N PRO A 16 16.13 0.92 1.12
CA PRO A 16 16.88 -0.28 0.85
C PRO A 16 18.39 -0.02 1.00
N ALA A 17 19.16 -1.10 1.01
CA ALA A 17 20.61 -1.03 0.96
C ALA A 17 21.12 -1.89 -0.20
N SER A 18 22.22 -1.46 -0.80
CA SER A 18 23.03 -2.30 -1.69
C SER A 18 23.81 -3.29 -0.85
N LEU A 19 23.80 -4.56 -1.23
CA LEU A 19 24.54 -5.62 -0.56
C LEU A 19 25.57 -6.20 -1.52
N VAL A 20 26.81 -6.28 -1.09
CA VAL A 20 27.91 -6.92 -1.82
C VAL A 20 28.46 -8.06 -0.98
N PHE A 21 28.54 -9.25 -1.56
CA PHE A 21 29.08 -10.44 -0.93
C PHE A 21 30.32 -10.89 -1.70
N GLU A 22 31.48 -10.97 -1.01
CA GLU A 22 32.76 -11.39 -1.58
C GLU A 22 33.30 -12.60 -0.78
N ASP A 23 33.26 -13.76 -1.40
CA ASP A 23 33.75 -15.03 -0.81
C ASP A 23 33.16 -15.33 0.59
N VAL A 24 31.90 -15.00 0.79
CA VAL A 24 31.17 -15.23 2.04
C VAL A 24 30.90 -16.73 2.20
N ARG A 25 31.47 -17.34 3.24
CA ARG A 25 31.21 -18.74 3.60
C ARG A 25 30.10 -18.81 4.64
N VAL A 26 29.08 -19.61 4.37
CA VAL A 26 27.98 -19.89 5.31
C VAL A 26 27.90 -21.40 5.54
N PRO A 27 27.56 -21.87 6.76
CA PRO A 27 27.32 -23.27 7.02
C PRO A 27 26.19 -23.82 6.12
N ALA A 28 26.36 -25.06 5.63
CA ALA A 28 25.35 -25.70 4.79
C ALA A 28 23.98 -25.80 5.47
N GLY A 29 23.94 -25.94 6.79
CA GLY A 29 22.70 -25.95 7.57
C GLY A 29 21.89 -24.61 7.56
N ASN A 30 22.47 -23.52 7.05
CA ASN A 30 21.79 -22.23 6.89
C ASN A 30 21.03 -22.11 5.56
N ILE A 31 21.03 -23.16 4.73
CA ILE A 31 20.25 -23.18 3.49
C ILE A 31 18.77 -23.20 3.85
N LEU A 32 18.04 -22.18 3.36
CA LEU A 32 16.60 -22.11 3.52
C LEU A 32 15.91 -22.84 2.34
N GLY A 33 15.28 -23.96 2.65
CA GLY A 33 14.64 -24.82 1.64
C GLY A 33 15.63 -25.62 0.80
N GLU A 34 15.41 -25.72 -0.50
CA GLU A 34 16.23 -26.50 -1.43
C GLU A 34 17.15 -25.63 -2.26
N VAL A 35 18.34 -26.15 -2.58
CA VAL A 35 19.29 -25.50 -3.48
C VAL A 35 18.63 -25.29 -4.86
N GLY A 36 18.72 -24.07 -5.40
CA GLY A 36 18.11 -23.69 -6.67
C GLY A 36 16.64 -23.27 -6.59
N LYS A 37 15.98 -23.36 -5.41
CA LYS A 37 14.56 -22.99 -5.20
C LYS A 37 14.35 -21.67 -4.46
N GLY A 38 15.42 -20.91 -4.21
CA GLY A 38 15.32 -19.64 -3.46
C GLY A 38 14.37 -18.62 -4.09
N PHE A 39 14.28 -18.55 -5.43
CA PHE A 39 13.34 -17.66 -6.11
C PHE A 39 11.88 -18.03 -5.84
N ASP A 40 11.56 -19.32 -5.76
CA ASP A 40 10.19 -19.79 -5.46
C ASP A 40 9.78 -19.37 -4.03
N LEU A 41 10.71 -19.43 -3.07
CA LEU A 41 10.50 -18.95 -1.70
C LEU A 41 10.27 -17.43 -1.66
N ALA A 42 11.09 -16.65 -2.37
CA ALA A 42 10.92 -15.21 -2.48
C ALA A 42 9.56 -14.86 -3.10
N MET A 43 9.15 -15.56 -4.15
CA MET A 43 7.86 -15.35 -4.79
C MET A 43 6.67 -15.76 -3.92
N ALA A 44 6.84 -16.78 -3.07
CA ALA A 44 5.81 -17.15 -2.09
C ALA A 44 5.59 -16.04 -1.06
N TRP A 45 6.67 -15.44 -0.57
CA TRP A 45 6.62 -14.26 0.32
C TRP A 45 5.96 -13.05 -0.33
N ILE A 46 6.39 -12.67 -1.55
CA ILE A 46 5.81 -11.55 -2.30
C ILE A 46 4.31 -11.73 -2.55
N ARG A 47 3.83 -12.98 -2.75
CA ARG A 47 2.39 -13.23 -2.88
C ARG A 47 1.60 -12.86 -1.63
N GLN A 48 2.17 -13.09 -0.44
CA GLN A 48 1.55 -12.68 0.83
C GLN A 48 1.52 -11.15 0.97
N GLY A 49 2.56 -10.44 0.58
CA GLY A 49 2.63 -8.99 0.60
C GLY A 49 1.47 -8.32 -0.14
N ARG A 50 0.97 -8.93 -1.22
CA ARG A 50 -0.10 -8.35 -2.06
C ARG A 50 -1.45 -8.15 -1.37
N TYR A 51 -1.76 -8.84 -0.27
CA TYR A 51 -2.96 -8.56 0.55
C TYR A 51 -2.61 -7.89 1.87
N LEU A 52 -1.37 -7.96 2.35
CA LEU A 52 -0.92 -7.25 3.54
C LEU A 52 -0.69 -5.76 3.28
N ILE A 53 -0.17 -5.40 2.10
CA ILE A 53 0.06 -4.00 1.71
C ILE A 53 -1.23 -3.18 1.70
N PRO A 54 -2.32 -3.62 1.04
CA PRO A 54 -3.57 -2.88 1.10
C PRO A 54 -4.15 -2.80 2.53
N ALA A 55 -3.98 -3.81 3.37
CA ALA A 55 -4.39 -3.73 4.77
C ALA A 55 -3.64 -2.61 5.54
N ARG A 56 -2.32 -2.51 5.34
CA ARG A 56 -1.52 -1.41 5.88
C ARG A 56 -1.97 -0.05 5.30
N ALA A 57 -2.23 0.02 3.99
CA ALA A 57 -2.70 1.22 3.31
C ALA A 57 -4.03 1.73 3.88
N ILE A 58 -4.97 0.82 4.15
CA ILE A 58 -6.27 1.12 4.74
C ILE A 58 -6.11 1.71 6.14
N GLY A 59 -5.38 1.04 7.03
CA GLY A 59 -5.18 1.55 8.40
C GLY A 59 -4.48 2.91 8.43
N SER A 60 -3.53 3.15 7.51
CA SER A 60 -2.89 4.46 7.36
C SER A 60 -3.87 5.52 6.88
N ALA A 61 -4.70 5.20 5.88
CA ALA A 61 -5.68 6.12 5.31
C ALA A 61 -6.78 6.47 6.32
N GLU A 62 -7.28 5.50 7.08
CA GLU A 62 -8.26 5.71 8.17
C GLU A 62 -7.70 6.68 9.22
N ARG A 63 -6.46 6.48 9.65
CA ARG A 63 -5.82 7.36 10.62
C ARG A 63 -5.64 8.77 10.08
N LEU A 64 -5.19 8.92 8.86
CA LEU A 64 -4.99 10.20 8.20
C LEU A 64 -6.32 10.94 8.01
N LEU A 65 -7.36 10.25 7.56
CA LEU A 65 -8.69 10.82 7.39
C LEU A 65 -9.26 11.32 8.72
N GLN A 66 -9.09 10.56 9.82
CA GLN A 66 -9.50 11.00 11.14
C GLN A 66 -8.78 12.29 11.56
N MET A 67 -7.47 12.39 11.30
CA MET A 67 -6.72 13.62 11.58
C MET A 67 -7.26 14.81 10.79
N ALA A 68 -7.61 14.61 9.50
CA ALA A 68 -8.18 15.67 8.68
C ALA A 68 -9.57 16.12 9.17
N ILE A 69 -10.41 15.17 9.60
CA ILE A 69 -11.72 15.46 10.19
C ILE A 69 -11.58 16.28 11.47
N ASP A 70 -10.67 15.90 12.36
CA ASP A 70 -10.45 16.60 13.63
C ASP A 70 -9.91 18.02 13.37
N TYR A 71 -8.94 18.15 12.46
CA TYR A 71 -8.40 19.45 12.07
C TYR A 71 -9.44 20.35 11.41
N ALA A 72 -10.27 19.81 10.52
CA ALA A 72 -11.29 20.58 9.81
C ALA A 72 -12.34 21.20 10.77
N LYS A 73 -12.63 20.56 11.89
CA LYS A 73 -13.57 21.04 12.90
C LYS A 73 -13.03 22.23 13.70
N ILE A 74 -11.73 22.37 13.86
CA ILE A 74 -11.09 23.40 14.68
C ILE A 74 -10.44 24.51 13.87
N ARG A 75 -9.98 24.21 12.66
CA ARG A 75 -9.34 25.20 11.78
C ARG A 75 -10.39 26.13 11.20
N GLN A 76 -10.19 27.42 11.36
CA GLN A 76 -11.11 28.45 10.83
C GLN A 76 -10.53 29.13 9.59
N SER A 77 -11.41 29.46 8.68
CA SER A 77 -11.15 30.33 7.51
C SER A 77 -12.38 31.21 7.29
N MET A 78 -12.17 32.50 7.06
CA MET A 78 -13.26 33.48 6.84
C MET A 78 -14.37 33.44 7.92
N GLY A 79 -13.98 33.20 9.18
CA GLY A 79 -14.89 33.21 10.33
C GLY A 79 -15.63 31.91 10.62
N HIS A 80 -15.40 30.84 9.86
CA HIS A 80 -16.05 29.56 10.04
C HIS A 80 -15.05 28.39 10.09
N PRO A 81 -15.38 27.27 10.76
CA PRO A 81 -14.61 26.03 10.63
C PRO A 81 -14.52 25.62 9.15
N ILE A 82 -13.35 25.13 8.73
CA ILE A 82 -13.22 24.66 7.35
C ILE A 82 -14.09 23.45 7.03
N ALA A 83 -14.57 22.74 8.04
CA ALA A 83 -15.57 21.67 7.91
C ALA A 83 -16.90 22.11 7.32
N ASP A 84 -17.23 23.41 7.37
CA ASP A 84 -18.47 23.96 6.83
C ASP A 84 -18.42 24.15 5.30
N TYR A 85 -17.22 24.10 4.72
CA TYR A 85 -17.06 24.25 3.27
C TYR A 85 -17.27 22.92 2.54
N GLN A 86 -18.15 22.94 1.55
CA GLN A 86 -18.52 21.77 0.76
C GLN A 86 -17.32 21.08 0.09
N ALA A 87 -16.33 21.85 -0.35
CA ALA A 87 -15.10 21.31 -0.95
C ALA A 87 -14.32 20.43 0.03
N ILE A 88 -14.32 20.74 1.33
CA ILE A 88 -13.70 19.92 2.38
C ILE A 88 -14.56 18.68 2.65
N GLN A 89 -15.88 18.85 2.72
CA GLN A 89 -16.82 17.74 2.94
C GLN A 89 -16.72 16.68 1.83
N TRP A 90 -16.58 17.09 0.57
CA TRP A 90 -16.38 16.15 -0.55
C TRP A 90 -15.08 15.38 -0.43
N GLN A 91 -13.99 16.02 -0.08
CA GLN A 91 -12.70 15.34 0.11
C GLN A 91 -12.76 14.28 1.22
N ILE A 92 -13.48 14.57 2.30
CA ILE A 92 -13.72 13.63 3.40
C ILE A 92 -14.60 12.47 2.94
N ALA A 93 -15.71 12.77 2.26
CA ALA A 93 -16.67 11.75 1.79
C ALA A 93 -16.05 10.82 0.76
N ASP A 94 -15.35 11.35 -0.25
CA ASP A 94 -14.66 10.57 -1.28
C ASP A 94 -13.61 9.66 -0.66
N SER A 95 -12.83 10.18 0.30
CA SER A 95 -11.82 9.39 1.02
C SER A 95 -12.45 8.23 1.79
N GLN A 96 -13.57 8.44 2.47
CA GLN A 96 -14.30 7.38 3.18
C GLN A 96 -14.80 6.29 2.22
N VAL A 97 -15.39 6.68 1.09
CA VAL A 97 -15.90 5.73 0.09
C VAL A 97 -14.77 4.88 -0.48
N GLU A 98 -13.65 5.52 -0.83
CA GLU A 98 -12.47 4.83 -1.37
C GLU A 98 -11.84 3.87 -0.34
N ILE A 99 -11.75 4.26 0.94
CA ILE A 99 -11.27 3.42 2.03
C ILE A 99 -12.16 2.18 2.21
N GLU A 100 -13.48 2.36 2.26
CA GLU A 100 -14.41 1.23 2.40
C GLU A 100 -14.31 0.27 1.20
N GLY A 101 -14.26 0.79 -0.02
CA GLY A 101 -14.06 -0.04 -1.20
C GLY A 101 -12.76 -0.86 -1.14
N ALA A 102 -11.66 -0.24 -0.73
CA ALA A 102 -10.38 -0.92 -0.55
C ALA A 102 -10.42 -1.99 0.55
N LYS A 103 -11.13 -1.72 1.64
CA LYS A 103 -11.32 -2.65 2.76
C LYS A 103 -12.02 -3.94 2.30
N TRP A 104 -13.14 -3.83 1.58
CA TRP A 104 -13.86 -4.99 1.08
C TRP A 104 -13.07 -5.80 0.05
N LEU A 105 -12.36 -5.16 -0.85
CA LEU A 105 -11.47 -5.83 -1.81
C LEU A 105 -10.36 -6.60 -1.09
N THR A 106 -9.81 -6.02 -0.03
CA THR A 106 -8.74 -6.64 0.77
C THR A 106 -9.26 -7.83 1.58
N LEU A 107 -10.42 -7.67 2.23
CA LEU A 107 -11.07 -8.75 2.96
C LEU A 107 -11.43 -9.92 2.05
N TYR A 108 -11.94 -9.64 0.85
CA TYR A 108 -12.21 -10.67 -0.14
C TYR A 108 -10.95 -11.43 -0.56
N ALA A 109 -9.84 -10.73 -0.82
CA ALA A 109 -8.58 -11.38 -1.14
C ALA A 109 -8.07 -12.26 0.01
N ALA A 110 -8.15 -11.78 1.25
CA ALA A 110 -7.77 -12.52 2.45
C ALA A 110 -8.66 -13.76 2.67
N TRP A 111 -9.96 -13.61 2.47
CA TRP A 111 -10.92 -14.73 2.55
C TRP A 111 -10.59 -15.83 1.53
N ARG A 112 -10.26 -15.47 0.27
CA ARG A 112 -9.86 -16.47 -0.73
C ARG A 112 -8.61 -17.25 -0.30
N VAL A 113 -7.62 -16.56 0.28
CA VAL A 113 -6.42 -17.21 0.84
C VAL A 113 -6.79 -18.15 1.97
N GLN A 114 -7.66 -17.74 2.88
CA GLN A 114 -8.12 -18.55 4.01
C GLN A 114 -8.85 -19.82 3.55
N GLN A 115 -9.62 -19.74 2.46
CA GLN A 115 -10.31 -20.87 1.86
C GLN A 115 -9.41 -21.76 0.99
N GLY A 116 -8.12 -21.48 0.87
CA GLY A 116 -7.20 -22.22 0.00
C GLY A 116 -7.47 -22.02 -1.50
N LEU A 117 -8.25 -21.00 -1.88
CA LEU A 117 -8.58 -20.68 -3.27
C LEU A 117 -7.45 -19.86 -3.93
N ASP A 118 -7.38 -19.87 -5.26
CA ASP A 118 -6.46 -18.99 -5.99
C ASP A 118 -6.83 -17.53 -5.76
N ALA A 119 -6.02 -16.84 -4.99
CA ALA A 119 -6.21 -15.44 -4.64
C ALA A 119 -5.38 -14.47 -5.51
N ARG A 120 -4.64 -14.94 -6.53
CA ARG A 120 -3.71 -14.08 -7.31
C ARG A 120 -4.42 -12.90 -7.97
N HIS A 121 -5.61 -13.12 -8.52
CA HIS A 121 -6.40 -12.08 -9.16
C HIS A 121 -6.94 -11.07 -8.13
N ALA A 122 -7.61 -11.57 -7.10
CA ALA A 122 -8.19 -10.75 -6.03
C ALA A 122 -7.12 -9.93 -5.28
N SER A 123 -5.97 -10.55 -4.96
CA SER A 123 -4.85 -9.86 -4.30
C SER A 123 -4.23 -8.77 -5.18
N SER A 124 -4.19 -8.97 -6.51
CA SER A 124 -3.71 -7.93 -7.43
C SER A 124 -4.67 -6.75 -7.50
N ILE A 125 -5.99 -6.99 -7.48
CA ILE A 125 -7.01 -5.93 -7.42
C ILE A 125 -6.90 -5.18 -6.09
N ALA A 126 -6.86 -5.88 -4.97
CA ALA A 126 -6.74 -5.30 -3.63
C ALA A 126 -5.48 -4.43 -3.50
N LYS A 127 -4.32 -4.94 -3.95
CA LYS A 127 -3.04 -4.21 -3.90
C LYS A 127 -3.06 -2.94 -4.76
N LEU A 128 -3.54 -3.03 -5.98
CA LEU A 128 -3.64 -1.87 -6.87
C LEU A 128 -4.57 -0.80 -6.29
N ASN A 129 -5.78 -1.21 -5.89
CA ASN A 129 -6.78 -0.29 -5.35
C ASN A 129 -6.30 0.34 -4.04
N GLY A 130 -5.84 -0.45 -3.06
CA GLY A 130 -5.41 0.07 -1.76
C GLY A 130 -4.19 1.01 -1.87
N ALA A 131 -3.24 0.71 -2.75
CA ALA A 131 -2.07 1.58 -2.96
C ALA A 131 -2.46 2.93 -3.61
N VAL A 132 -3.35 2.93 -4.59
CA VAL A 132 -3.86 4.14 -5.24
C VAL A 132 -4.70 4.95 -4.25
N MET A 133 -5.66 4.32 -3.59
CA MET A 133 -6.52 4.93 -2.56
C MET A 133 -5.70 5.65 -1.49
N ALA A 134 -4.69 4.98 -0.89
CA ALA A 134 -3.89 5.59 0.17
C ALA A 134 -3.15 6.85 -0.29
N ASN A 135 -2.68 6.88 -1.54
CA ASN A 135 -2.04 8.07 -2.13
C ASN A 135 -3.04 9.20 -2.35
N GLN A 136 -4.26 8.90 -2.78
CA GLN A 136 -5.31 9.90 -2.96
C GLN A 136 -5.77 10.48 -1.62
N VAL A 137 -5.96 9.62 -0.62
CA VAL A 137 -6.37 10.05 0.73
C VAL A 137 -5.30 10.93 1.37
N VAL A 138 -4.02 10.53 1.36
CA VAL A 138 -2.97 11.34 1.97
C VAL A 138 -2.79 12.70 1.28
N ASP A 139 -2.98 12.77 -0.03
CA ASP A 139 -2.96 14.00 -0.80
C ASP A 139 -4.07 14.97 -0.37
N ARG A 140 -5.32 14.47 -0.27
CA ARG A 140 -6.44 15.25 0.24
C ARG A 140 -6.24 15.68 1.69
N VAL A 141 -5.73 14.79 2.54
CA VAL A 141 -5.44 15.09 3.95
C VAL A 141 -4.39 16.19 4.07
N MET A 142 -3.33 16.13 3.29
CA MET A 142 -2.32 17.21 3.22
C MET A 142 -2.97 18.53 2.78
N GLN A 143 -3.81 18.48 1.76
CA GLN A 143 -4.51 19.69 1.26
C GLN A 143 -5.45 20.27 2.32
N ILE A 144 -6.20 19.47 3.07
CA ILE A 144 -7.07 19.92 4.17
C ILE A 144 -6.26 20.59 5.27
N HIS A 145 -5.07 20.09 5.60
CA HIS A 145 -4.21 20.69 6.60
C HIS A 145 -3.47 21.94 6.08
N GLY A 146 -3.43 22.15 4.76
CA GLY A 146 -2.73 23.27 4.15
C GLY A 146 -1.25 23.30 4.51
N GLY A 147 -0.70 24.47 4.81
CA GLY A 147 0.71 24.64 5.19
C GLY A 147 1.15 23.74 6.35
N MET A 148 0.27 23.51 7.34
CA MET A 148 0.57 22.61 8.47
C MET A 148 0.79 21.16 8.03
N GLY A 149 0.05 20.68 7.03
CA GLY A 149 0.24 19.33 6.47
C GLY A 149 1.59 19.14 5.78
N TYR A 150 2.18 20.21 5.31
CA TYR A 150 3.47 20.22 4.61
C TYR A 150 4.68 20.34 5.56
N THR A 151 4.45 20.80 6.79
CA THR A 151 5.50 20.91 7.82
C THR A 151 5.76 19.56 8.48
N LYS A 152 6.94 19.43 9.11
CA LYS A 152 7.29 18.24 9.92
C LYS A 152 6.67 18.26 11.33
N GLU A 153 5.89 19.27 11.66
CA GLU A 153 5.17 19.33 12.94
C GLU A 153 4.04 18.30 13.02
N LEU A 154 3.45 17.97 11.86
CA LEU A 154 2.47 16.91 11.73
C LEU A 154 3.07 15.73 10.94
N PRO A 155 2.63 14.49 11.20
CA PRO A 155 3.17 13.34 10.50
C PRO A 155 2.66 13.19 9.05
N VAL A 156 1.86 14.11 8.54
CA VAL A 156 1.19 14.04 7.23
C VAL A 156 2.22 14.01 6.10
N GLU A 157 3.25 14.87 6.15
CA GLU A 157 4.29 14.93 5.11
C GLU A 157 5.07 13.61 5.05
N ARG A 158 5.36 12.98 6.20
CA ARG A 158 6.03 11.69 6.27
C ARG A 158 5.15 10.61 5.64
N TRP A 159 3.88 10.56 5.98
CA TRP A 159 2.94 9.60 5.39
C TRP A 159 2.80 9.78 3.89
N TYR A 160 2.82 11.03 3.39
CA TYR A 160 2.80 11.33 1.95
C TYR A 160 3.97 10.66 1.22
N ARG A 161 5.17 10.77 1.76
CA ARG A 161 6.37 10.14 1.21
C ARG A 161 6.34 8.61 1.31
N GLU A 162 5.95 8.09 2.47
CA GLU A 162 5.93 6.63 2.72
C GLU A 162 4.85 5.90 1.90
N LEU A 163 3.66 6.44 1.82
CA LEU A 163 2.56 5.82 1.08
C LEU A 163 2.80 5.80 -0.43
N ARG A 164 3.65 6.71 -0.94
CA ARG A 164 4.02 6.70 -2.37
C ARG A 164 4.73 5.40 -2.77
N LEU A 165 5.48 4.80 -1.87
CA LEU A 165 6.19 3.55 -2.09
C LEU A 165 5.24 2.36 -2.33
N LEU A 166 4.03 2.38 -1.76
CA LEU A 166 3.05 1.31 -1.90
C LEU A 166 2.69 1.01 -3.36
N ARG A 167 2.83 1.99 -4.25
CA ARG A 167 2.57 1.86 -5.69
C ARG A 167 3.73 1.25 -6.47
N ILE A 168 4.90 1.06 -5.84
CA ILE A 168 6.15 0.65 -6.48
C ILE A 168 6.54 -0.77 -6.08
N TYR A 169 6.69 -1.03 -4.79
CA TYR A 169 7.18 -2.32 -4.31
C TYR A 169 6.09 -3.41 -4.31
N GLU A 170 6.49 -4.67 -4.11
CA GLU A 170 5.62 -5.86 -4.18
C GLU A 170 4.85 -5.99 -5.52
N GLY A 171 5.45 -5.43 -6.56
CA GLY A 171 4.89 -5.32 -7.89
C GLY A 171 4.18 -3.98 -8.12
N THR A 172 4.69 -3.22 -9.08
CA THR A 172 4.19 -1.89 -9.40
C THR A 172 2.72 -1.91 -9.81
N ASP A 173 2.08 -0.74 -9.83
CA ASP A 173 0.71 -0.58 -10.33
C ASP A 173 0.53 -1.19 -11.74
N GLU A 174 1.54 -1.08 -12.60
CA GLU A 174 1.55 -1.63 -13.96
C GLU A 174 1.58 -3.16 -13.94
N ILE A 175 2.38 -3.75 -13.06
CA ILE A 175 2.45 -5.21 -12.88
C ILE A 175 1.12 -5.75 -12.36
N GLN A 176 0.45 -5.04 -11.45
CA GLN A 176 -0.87 -5.45 -10.97
C GLN A 176 -1.91 -5.37 -12.11
N ARG A 177 -1.95 -4.27 -12.87
CA ARG A 177 -2.83 -4.12 -14.04
C ARG A 177 -2.61 -5.22 -15.06
N ARG A 178 -1.34 -5.51 -15.40
CA ARG A 178 -0.98 -6.61 -16.30
C ARG A 178 -1.50 -7.95 -15.78
N THR A 179 -1.35 -8.23 -14.48
CA THR A 179 -1.81 -9.48 -13.88
C THR A 179 -3.32 -9.61 -13.96
N ILE A 180 -4.06 -8.55 -13.60
CA ILE A 180 -5.52 -8.49 -13.66
C ILE A 180 -6.01 -8.73 -15.08
N ALA A 181 -5.51 -7.95 -16.05
CA ALA A 181 -5.92 -8.05 -17.44
C ALA A 181 -5.60 -9.43 -18.04
N ARG A 182 -4.39 -9.96 -17.78
CA ARG A 182 -3.98 -11.28 -18.26
C ARG A 182 -4.87 -12.39 -17.72
N ASN A 183 -5.27 -12.33 -16.45
CA ASN A 183 -6.14 -13.35 -15.86
C ASN A 183 -7.53 -13.35 -16.50
N LEU A 184 -8.09 -12.19 -16.78
CA LEU A 184 -9.36 -12.05 -17.49
C LEU A 184 -9.25 -12.56 -18.95
N LEU A 185 -8.24 -12.08 -19.70
CA LEU A 185 -8.05 -12.45 -21.10
C LEU A 185 -7.78 -13.95 -21.33
N LYS A 186 -7.17 -14.61 -20.34
CA LYS A 186 -6.89 -16.05 -20.40
C LYS A 186 -7.97 -16.92 -19.79
N GLY A 187 -9.07 -16.33 -19.29
CA GLY A 187 -10.15 -17.07 -18.63
C GLY A 187 -9.78 -17.65 -17.25
N HIS A 188 -8.66 -17.19 -16.65
CA HIS A 188 -8.26 -17.59 -15.30
C HIS A 188 -9.06 -16.84 -14.20
N ALA A 189 -9.78 -15.79 -14.58
CA ALA A 189 -10.73 -15.07 -13.74
C ALA A 189 -11.94 -14.66 -14.59
N ARG A 190 -13.10 -14.52 -13.95
CA ARG A 190 -14.35 -14.12 -14.59
C ARG A 190 -14.91 -12.85 -13.95
N LEU A 191 -15.67 -12.07 -14.70
CA LEU A 191 -16.43 -10.95 -14.16
C LEU A 191 -17.57 -11.49 -13.30
N GLY A 192 -17.79 -10.91 -12.12
CA GLY A 192 -18.86 -11.31 -11.21
C GLY A 192 -18.65 -12.62 -10.45
N GLY A 193 -17.50 -13.26 -10.58
CA GLY A 193 -17.17 -14.52 -9.90
C GLY A 193 -16.91 -14.35 -8.39
N ILE A 194 -17.94 -13.95 -7.64
CA ILE A 194 -17.90 -13.99 -6.17
C ILE A 194 -18.26 -15.42 -5.77
N GLY A 195 -17.27 -16.18 -5.33
CA GLY A 195 -17.49 -17.53 -4.77
C GLY A 195 -17.18 -18.73 -5.70
N GLU A 196 -16.60 -18.52 -6.88
CA GLU A 196 -16.04 -19.59 -7.72
C GLU A 196 -14.53 -19.74 -7.60
#